data_e163537ea18df110e744c76bff25efb2
#
_entry.id   e163537ea18df110e744c76bff25efb2
#
_cell.length_a   1.000
_cell.length_b   1.000
_cell.length_c   1.000
_cell.angle_alpha   90.00
_cell.angle_beta   90.00
_cell.angle_gamma   90.00
#
_symmetry.space_group_name_H-M   'P 1'
#
loop_
_entity.id
_entity.type
_entity.pdbx_description
1 polymer ?
#
loop_
_entity_poly.entity_id
_entity_poly.type
_entity_poly.pdbx_seq_one_letter_code
_entity_poly.pdbx_strand_id
1 'polypeptide(L)'
;MHLQDGADVGGRVENVNGHIVLAAAHVAGGLRTVGGDIDVTGSSRVEGGIVVEKSSGWFNWDTRRPRIVIGPAAAIQGPLRFEREVRLYVSDKATIGPVTGATVIRFSGDRPSDY
;
A
#
# COMPACT_ATOMS: atom_id res chain seq x y z
N MET A 1 6.71 -3.04 9.94
CA MET A 1 7.39 -1.74 9.81
C MET A 1 6.38 -0.62 10.02
N HIS A 2 6.69 0.30 10.91
CA HIS A 2 5.81 1.41 11.23
C HIS A 2 6.54 2.73 10.99
N LEU A 3 5.98 3.57 10.16
CA LEU A 3 6.45 4.93 9.96
C LEU A 3 5.37 5.86 10.48
N GLN A 4 5.71 6.66 11.48
CA GLN A 4 4.73 7.48 12.18
C GLN A 4 5.05 8.96 12.02
N ASP A 5 4.30 9.77 12.71
CA ASP A 5 4.23 11.21 12.62
C ASP A 5 5.55 11.88 12.22
N GLY A 6 5.57 12.44 11.04
CA GLY A 6 6.72 13.19 10.57
C GLY A 6 7.86 12.35 10.01
N ALA A 7 7.70 11.03 9.95
CA ALA A 7 8.72 10.19 9.33
C ALA A 7 8.87 10.55 7.85
N ASP A 8 10.11 10.65 7.39
CA ASP A 8 10.39 11.08 6.04
C ASP A 8 11.46 10.16 5.47
N VAL A 9 11.06 9.34 4.50
CA VAL A 9 11.97 8.40 3.86
C VAL A 9 12.29 8.94 2.47
N GLY A 10 13.55 9.30 2.26
CA GLY A 10 13.97 9.86 0.98
C GLY A 10 14.12 8.81 -0.12
N GLY A 11 14.21 7.56 0.24
CA GLY A 11 14.30 6.47 -0.72
C GLY A 11 13.07 5.62 -0.75
N ARG A 12 13.25 4.38 -1.19
CA ARG A 12 12.18 3.42 -1.30
C ARG A 12 12.09 2.55 -0.05
N VAL A 13 10.87 2.22 0.37
CA VAL A 13 10.64 1.29 1.47
C VAL A 13 10.37 -0.09 0.85
N GLU A 14 11.20 -1.06 1.22
CA GLU A 14 11.06 -2.42 0.71
C GLU A 14 10.87 -3.40 1.86
N ASN A 15 9.98 -4.35 1.66
CA ASN A 15 9.71 -5.40 2.64
C ASN A 15 9.26 -6.64 1.88
N VAL A 16 9.78 -7.79 2.24
CA VAL A 16 9.38 -9.05 1.59
C VAL A 16 8.14 -9.61 2.27
N ASN A 17 8.17 -9.70 3.58
CA ASN A 17 7.05 -10.15 4.40
C ASN A 17 6.86 -9.17 5.52
N GLY A 18 5.65 -9.14 6.04
CA GLY A 18 5.36 -8.28 7.17
C GLY A 18 4.51 -7.10 6.78
N HIS A 19 4.13 -6.34 7.76
CA HIS A 19 3.15 -5.29 7.63
C HIS A 19 3.86 -3.94 7.54
N ILE A 20 3.47 -3.14 6.56
CA ILE A 20 3.98 -1.78 6.44
C ILE A 20 2.85 -0.84 6.81
N VAL A 21 3.07 0.00 7.80
CA VAL A 21 2.09 0.99 8.24
C VAL A 21 2.68 2.38 8.12
N LEU A 22 2.00 3.24 7.40
CA LEU A 22 2.34 4.65 7.32
C LEU A 22 1.25 5.45 8.00
N ALA A 23 1.62 6.21 9.01
CA ALA A 23 0.68 7.06 9.75
C ALA A 23 1.25 8.47 9.77
N ALA A 24 0.79 9.33 8.86
CA ALA A 24 1.29 10.69 8.69
C ALA A 24 2.77 10.71 8.36
N ALA A 25 3.19 9.82 7.44
CA ALA A 25 4.58 9.68 7.03
C ALA A 25 4.72 9.99 5.53
N HIS A 26 5.94 10.27 5.10
CA HIS A 26 6.24 10.61 3.72
C HIS A 26 7.30 9.66 3.18
N VAL A 27 7.04 9.07 2.02
CA VAL A 27 8.00 8.19 1.35
C VAL A 27 8.20 8.70 -0.07
N ALA A 28 9.39 9.13 -0.39
CA ALA A 28 9.67 9.72 -1.70
C ALA A 28 9.87 8.66 -2.78
N GLY A 29 10.44 7.51 -2.43
CA GLY A 29 10.79 6.49 -3.42
C GLY A 29 9.76 5.39 -3.61
N GLY A 30 8.65 5.43 -2.88
CA GLY A 30 7.59 4.45 -3.03
C GLY A 30 7.71 3.26 -2.10
N LEU A 31 6.73 2.37 -2.20
CA LEU A 31 6.65 1.17 -1.37
C LEU A 31 6.75 -0.06 -2.26
N ARG A 32 7.47 -1.06 -1.78
CA ARG A 32 7.62 -2.31 -2.51
C ARG A 32 7.54 -3.47 -1.53
N THR A 33 6.68 -4.42 -1.82
CA THR A 33 6.54 -5.62 -0.99
C THR A 33 6.23 -6.82 -1.85
N VAL A 34 6.43 -8.00 -1.29
CA VAL A 34 6.08 -9.25 -1.97
C VAL A 34 4.82 -9.85 -1.36
N GLY A 35 4.78 -10.01 -0.05
CA GLY A 35 3.66 -10.70 0.58
C GLY A 35 3.06 -10.01 1.78
N GLY A 36 3.50 -8.80 2.11
CA GLY A 36 3.01 -8.11 3.30
C GLY A 36 1.81 -7.23 3.02
N ASP A 37 1.10 -6.89 4.09
CA ASP A 37 0.00 -5.94 4.02
C ASP A 37 0.54 -4.52 4.11
N ILE A 38 -0.17 -3.58 3.51
CA ILE A 38 0.21 -2.17 3.53
C ILE A 38 -0.97 -1.35 4.00
N ASP A 39 -0.76 -0.55 5.04
CA ASP A 39 -1.74 0.45 5.49
C ASP A 39 -1.13 1.82 5.34
N VAL A 40 -1.76 2.67 4.56
CA VAL A 40 -1.37 4.06 4.40
C VAL A 40 -2.48 4.91 5.00
N THR A 41 -2.23 5.49 6.17
CA THR A 41 -3.24 6.21 6.92
C THR A 41 -2.78 7.62 7.27
N GLY A 42 -3.71 8.43 7.76
CA GLY A 42 -3.42 9.82 8.05
C GLY A 42 -3.09 10.57 6.78
N SER A 43 -2.36 11.66 6.89
CA SER A 43 -1.96 12.45 5.73
C SER A 43 -0.64 11.97 5.13
N SER A 44 -0.48 10.67 5.04
CA SER A 44 0.73 10.07 4.47
C SER A 44 0.80 10.32 2.96
N ARG A 45 2.02 10.43 2.47
CA ARG A 45 2.26 10.66 1.05
C ARG A 45 3.32 9.68 0.54
N VAL A 46 3.02 9.01 -0.55
CA VAL A 46 3.95 8.12 -1.23
C VAL A 46 4.14 8.63 -2.65
N GLU A 47 5.32 9.14 -2.96
CA GLU A 47 5.55 9.77 -4.26
C GLU A 47 5.90 8.78 -5.35
N GLY A 48 6.59 7.70 -5.00
CA GLY A 48 7.03 6.71 -5.99
C GLY A 48 6.04 5.61 -6.29
N GLY A 49 4.86 5.64 -5.65
CA GLY A 49 3.84 4.63 -5.89
C GLY A 49 4.02 3.39 -5.04
N ILE A 50 3.25 2.37 -5.38
CA ILE A 50 3.26 1.10 -4.64
C ILE A 50 3.44 -0.04 -5.63
N VAL A 51 4.33 -0.97 -5.31
CA VAL A 51 4.52 -2.17 -6.12
C VAL A 51 4.41 -3.38 -5.19
N VAL A 52 3.50 -4.28 -5.55
CA VAL A 52 3.41 -5.59 -4.89
C VAL A 52 3.89 -6.61 -5.89
N GLU A 53 5.02 -7.23 -5.60
CA GLU A 53 5.66 -8.13 -6.54
C GLU A 53 5.12 -9.54 -6.41
N LYS A 54 5.16 -10.25 -7.51
CA LYS A 54 4.85 -11.66 -7.54
C LYS A 54 6.02 -12.40 -6.87
N SER A 55 5.70 -13.26 -5.90
CA SER A 55 6.75 -14.05 -5.30
C SER A 55 7.21 -15.08 -6.31
N SER A 56 8.52 -15.19 -6.45
CA SER A 56 9.11 -16.19 -7.32
C SER A 56 9.54 -17.37 -6.46
N GLY A 57 9.27 -18.55 -6.94
CA GLY A 57 9.69 -19.73 -6.23
C GLY A 57 8.55 -20.68 -5.96
N TRP A 58 8.92 -21.85 -5.61
CA TRP A 58 8.00 -22.99 -5.49
C TRP A 58 7.45 -23.13 -4.08
N PHE A 59 7.75 -22.19 -3.20
CA PHE A 59 7.14 -22.13 -1.87
C PHE A 59 5.95 -21.21 -1.82
N ASN A 60 5.38 -20.90 -2.95
CA ASN A 60 4.31 -19.95 -3.03
C ASN A 60 2.97 -20.63 -2.82
N TRP A 61 2.79 -21.23 -1.66
CA TRP A 61 1.52 -21.82 -1.29
C TRP A 61 0.70 -20.94 -0.37
N ASP A 62 1.17 -19.75 -0.10
CA ASP A 62 0.41 -18.79 0.66
C ASP A 62 -0.66 -18.21 -0.25
N THR A 63 -1.89 -18.65 -0.03
CA THR A 63 -3.02 -18.21 -0.84
C THR A 63 -3.65 -16.93 -0.31
N ARG A 64 -3.15 -16.41 0.80
CA ARG A 64 -3.69 -15.18 1.37
C ARG A 64 -3.33 -13.98 0.49
N ARG A 65 -4.33 -13.18 0.19
CA ARG A 65 -4.12 -11.97 -0.59
C ARG A 65 -3.64 -10.85 0.32
N PRO A 66 -2.55 -10.17 -0.04
CA PRO A 66 -2.15 -8.98 0.71
C PRO A 66 -3.26 -7.95 0.71
N ARG A 67 -3.42 -7.27 1.83
CA ARG A 67 -4.40 -6.21 1.96
C ARG A 67 -3.69 -4.88 1.91
N ILE A 68 -4.12 -4.04 0.98
CA ILE A 68 -3.56 -2.72 0.79
C ILE A 68 -4.67 -1.73 1.12
N VAL A 69 -4.49 -0.93 2.15
CA VAL A 69 -5.49 0.05 2.57
C VAL A 69 -4.91 1.44 2.43
N ILE A 70 -5.58 2.26 1.65
CA ILE A 70 -5.21 3.67 1.46
C ILE A 70 -6.29 4.49 2.14
N GLY A 71 -5.96 5.06 3.28
CA GLY A 71 -6.91 5.78 4.10
C GLY A 71 -7.25 7.18 3.60
N PRO A 72 -8.20 7.84 4.27
CA PRO A 72 -8.55 9.21 3.89
C PRO A 72 -7.37 10.13 4.09
N ALA A 73 -7.28 11.15 3.26
CA ALA A 73 -6.20 12.15 3.25
C ALA A 73 -4.83 11.58 2.86
N ALA A 74 -4.74 10.30 2.51
CA ALA A 74 -3.50 9.73 2.00
C ALA A 74 -3.37 10.04 0.50
N ALA A 75 -2.13 10.18 0.04
CA ALA A 75 -1.87 10.47 -1.36
C ALA A 75 -0.77 9.56 -1.89
N ILE A 76 -1.08 8.85 -2.95
CA ILE A 76 -0.12 8.03 -3.68
C ILE A 76 0.08 8.70 -5.03
N GLN A 77 1.23 9.31 -5.25
CA GLN A 77 1.45 10.11 -6.45
C GLN A 77 1.98 9.30 -7.62
N GLY A 78 2.57 8.15 -7.35
CA GLY A 78 3.04 7.27 -8.41
C GLY A 78 2.04 6.19 -8.75
N PRO A 79 2.37 5.32 -9.70
CA PRO A 79 1.48 4.22 -10.08
C PRO A 79 1.43 3.13 -9.01
N LEU A 80 0.28 2.46 -8.94
CA LEU A 80 0.11 1.30 -8.10
C LEU A 80 0.12 0.07 -9.00
N ARG A 81 1.15 -0.75 -8.83
CA ARG A 81 1.36 -1.91 -9.68
C ARG A 81 1.33 -3.17 -8.85
N PHE A 82 0.46 -4.09 -9.24
CA PHE A 82 0.28 -5.34 -8.51
C PHE A 82 0.55 -6.51 -9.44
N GLU A 83 1.54 -7.31 -9.10
CA GLU A 83 1.92 -8.47 -9.89
C GLU A 83 1.27 -9.74 -9.38
N ARG A 84 0.52 -9.63 -8.27
CA ARG A 84 -0.25 -10.74 -7.72
C ARG A 84 -1.60 -10.21 -7.27
N GLU A 85 -2.53 -11.11 -6.99
CA GLU A 85 -3.86 -10.74 -6.54
C GLU A 85 -3.79 -10.13 -5.15
N VAL A 86 -4.41 -8.97 -4.98
CA VAL A 86 -4.44 -8.25 -3.71
C VAL A 86 -5.84 -7.73 -3.45
N ARG A 87 -6.10 -7.38 -2.19
CA ARG A 87 -7.30 -6.64 -1.81
C ARG A 87 -6.90 -5.18 -1.66
N LEU A 88 -7.33 -4.38 -2.61
CA LEU A 88 -6.97 -2.95 -2.62
C LEU A 88 -8.17 -2.13 -2.20
N TYR A 89 -8.09 -1.56 -1.01
CA TYR A 89 -9.14 -0.70 -0.45
C TYR A 89 -8.63 0.73 -0.48
N VAL A 90 -9.39 1.61 -1.11
CA VAL A 90 -9.01 3.00 -1.25
C VAL A 90 -10.14 3.87 -0.75
N SER A 91 -9.83 4.76 0.19
CA SER A 91 -10.81 5.71 0.69
C SER A 91 -11.29 6.61 -0.45
N ASP A 92 -12.55 6.98 -0.41
CA ASP A 92 -13.10 7.92 -1.40
C ASP A 92 -12.48 9.32 -1.28
N LYS A 93 -11.76 9.58 -0.20
CA LYS A 93 -11.05 10.84 0.01
C LYS A 93 -9.55 10.72 -0.24
N ALA A 94 -9.09 9.55 -0.67
CA ALA A 94 -7.68 9.36 -0.97
C ALA A 94 -7.41 9.70 -2.44
N THR A 95 -6.17 10.11 -2.71
CA THR A 95 -5.71 10.37 -4.06
C THR A 95 -4.71 9.28 -4.43
N ILE A 96 -4.92 8.64 -5.57
CA ILE A 96 -4.01 7.59 -6.03
C ILE A 96 -3.70 7.81 -7.49
N GLY A 97 -2.57 7.24 -7.93
CA GLY A 97 -2.20 7.22 -9.33
C GLY A 97 -2.88 6.07 -10.07
N PRO A 98 -2.45 5.79 -11.30
CA PRO A 98 -3.03 4.69 -12.06
C PRO A 98 -2.79 3.35 -11.36
N VAL A 99 -3.79 2.48 -11.44
CA VAL A 99 -3.74 1.15 -10.82
C VAL A 99 -3.68 0.10 -11.92
N THR A 100 -2.74 -0.82 -11.78
CA THR A 100 -2.56 -1.92 -12.73
C THR A 100 -2.52 -3.23 -11.95
N GLY A 101 -3.27 -4.22 -12.38
CA GLY A 101 -3.23 -5.56 -11.82
C GLY A 101 -4.14 -5.80 -10.63
N ALA A 102 -4.94 -4.82 -10.23
CA ALA A 102 -5.87 -4.99 -9.12
C ALA A 102 -7.12 -4.16 -9.36
N THR A 103 -8.19 -4.54 -8.68
CA THR A 103 -9.44 -3.80 -8.69
C THR A 103 -9.52 -2.95 -7.43
N VAL A 104 -9.83 -1.68 -7.59
CA VAL A 104 -9.95 -0.76 -6.47
C VAL A 104 -11.32 -0.95 -5.82
N ILE A 105 -11.32 -1.16 -4.50
CA ILE A 105 -12.53 -1.22 -3.71
C ILE A 105 -12.60 0.06 -2.89
N ARG A 106 -13.57 0.91 -3.22
CA ARG A 106 -13.73 2.18 -2.51
C ARG A 106 -14.48 1.98 -1.20
N PHE A 107 -14.09 2.74 -0.21
CA PHE A 107 -14.80 2.78 1.06
C PHE A 107 -14.87 4.22 1.55
N SER A 108 -15.81 4.47 2.45
CA SER A 108 -15.91 5.76 3.09
C SER A 108 -15.65 5.60 4.59
N GLY A 109 -15.14 6.65 5.21
CA GLY A 109 -14.75 6.62 6.61
C GLY A 109 -13.28 6.28 6.78
N ASP A 110 -12.91 5.81 7.96
CA ASP A 110 -11.50 5.60 8.29
C ASP A 110 -10.98 4.25 7.85
N ARG A 111 -11.86 3.30 7.59
CA ARG A 111 -11.45 1.95 7.19
C ARG A 111 -12.57 1.26 6.41
N PRO A 112 -12.24 0.22 5.66
CA PRO A 112 -13.24 -0.53 4.90
C PRO A 112 -14.25 -1.19 5.82
N SER A 113 -15.49 -1.31 5.33
CA SER A 113 -16.56 -1.89 6.12
C SER A 113 -16.39 -3.38 6.36
N ASP A 114 -15.68 -4.07 5.50
CA ASP A 114 -15.40 -5.50 5.64
C ASP A 114 -14.02 -5.78 6.21
N TYR A 115 -13.46 -4.82 6.87
CA TYR A 115 -12.11 -4.88 7.43
C TYR A 115 -11.97 -5.88 8.62
#